data_588b1e336490f8359aa431b60588d76d
#
_entry.id   588b1e336490f8359aa431b60588d76d
#
_cell.length_a   1.000
_cell.length_b   1.000
_cell.length_c   1.000
_cell.angle_alpha   90.00
_cell.angle_beta   90.00
_cell.angle_gamma   90.00
#
_symmetry.space_group_name_H-M   'P 1'
#
loop_
_entity.id
_entity.type
_entity.pdbx_description
1 polymer ?
#
loop_
_entity_poly.entity_id
_entity_poly.type
_entity_poly.pdbx_seq_one_letter_code
_entity_poly.pdbx_strand_id
1 'polypeptide(L)'
;MKIHTSLAGIGIVMAGMALAAAPALGQDIAGAATTGAETACELHVFPTLEGQAQTTSLLSGFGIVGAIADAAANKDRNISETDYLKEALGPKFQIAALGTIDLVSELKLPAGTTVTFEAPIEDRKISTKEKARLTPSAAPCYAELLVTQTLYQKKAIYGRSLNNRFIFKDFRTGKTETNMVKGRGGNGLSHFPPKTTDETEAAEADLLEAFTKNFLEYSASI
;
A
#
# COMPACT_ATOMS: atom_id res chain seq x y z
N MET A 1 9.42 -23.49 47.91
CA MET A 1 9.63 -22.57 49.01
C MET A 1 8.38 -21.70 49.11
N LYS A 2 7.63 -21.95 50.18
CA LYS A 2 6.37 -21.32 50.59
C LYS A 2 6.64 -19.88 51.04
N ILE A 3 5.62 -19.02 51.01
CA ILE A 3 5.14 -18.17 52.16
C ILE A 3 4.32 -17.05 51.55
N HIS A 4 3.01 -17.05 51.73
CA HIS A 4 2.10 -16.40 52.70
C HIS A 4 1.87 -14.90 52.46
N THR A 5 0.63 -14.56 52.17
CA THR A 5 -0.53 -14.10 53.01
C THR A 5 -0.47 -12.66 53.53
N SER A 6 -1.52 -11.87 53.28
CA SER A 6 -2.36 -11.11 54.24
C SER A 6 -3.25 -10.12 53.47
N LEU A 7 -4.49 -10.15 53.48
CA LEU A 7 -5.69 -9.94 54.27
C LEU A 7 -5.75 -8.60 55.03
N ALA A 8 -6.96 -8.02 54.97
CA ALA A 8 -7.66 -7.05 55.81
C ALA A 8 -7.70 -5.61 55.23
N GLY A 9 -8.78 -4.87 55.23
CA GLY A 9 -10.10 -5.02 55.85
C GLY A 9 -10.95 -3.78 55.53
N ILE A 10 -12.20 -3.98 55.43
CA ILE A 10 -13.38 -3.38 56.04
C ILE A 10 -13.39 -1.85 56.24
N GLY A 11 -14.45 -1.22 55.70
CA GLY A 11 -14.88 0.12 56.06
C GLY A 11 -16.22 0.47 55.42
N ILE A 12 -17.32 0.04 56.11
CA ILE A 12 -18.70 0.43 55.81
C ILE A 12 -18.96 1.77 56.54
N VAL A 13 -19.50 2.78 55.81
CA VAL A 13 -20.25 3.87 56.45
C VAL A 13 -21.49 4.15 55.64
N MET A 14 -22.62 3.84 56.25
CA MET A 14 -23.96 4.28 55.86
C MET A 14 -24.27 5.64 56.48
N ALA A 15 -24.95 6.51 55.78
CA ALA A 15 -25.92 7.52 56.20
C ALA A 15 -26.27 8.38 54.96
N GLY A 16 -27.45 8.64 54.53
CA GLY A 16 -28.73 8.79 55.12
C GLY A 16 -29.49 9.86 54.34
N MET A 17 -30.66 9.55 53.88
CA MET A 17 -31.83 10.29 53.39
C MET A 17 -31.74 11.81 53.19
N ALA A 18 -32.22 12.29 52.02
CA ALA A 18 -33.24 13.34 51.97
C ALA A 18 -33.93 13.33 50.59
N LEU A 19 -35.22 12.98 50.58
CA LEU A 19 -36.12 13.24 49.46
C LEU A 19 -36.43 14.75 49.40
N ALA A 20 -36.22 15.34 48.23
CA ALA A 20 -36.88 16.59 47.84
C ALA A 20 -37.45 16.42 46.45
N ALA A 21 -38.76 16.33 46.37
CA ALA A 21 -39.51 16.37 45.12
C ALA A 21 -39.57 17.83 44.61
N ALA A 22 -39.19 18.08 43.40
CA ALA A 22 -39.46 19.30 42.65
C ALA A 22 -40.05 19.00 41.28
N PRO A 23 -40.94 19.83 40.76
CA PRO A 23 -41.83 19.47 39.67
C PRO A 23 -41.17 19.47 38.30
N ALA A 24 -41.62 18.56 37.49
CA ALA A 24 -41.30 18.45 36.08
C ALA A 24 -41.76 19.69 35.31
N LEU A 25 -40.83 20.47 34.79
CA LEU A 25 -41.06 21.34 33.64
C LEU A 25 -40.49 20.60 32.42
N GLY A 26 -41.39 20.18 31.55
CA GLY A 26 -41.04 19.63 30.26
C GLY A 26 -40.21 20.63 29.46
N GLN A 27 -39.00 20.26 29.17
CA GLN A 27 -38.22 20.81 28.07
C GLN A 27 -38.16 19.73 27.00
N ASP A 28 -38.94 19.94 25.93
CA ASP A 28 -38.67 19.34 24.64
C ASP A 28 -37.24 19.67 24.24
N ILE A 29 -36.33 18.78 24.55
CA ILE A 29 -35.01 18.80 23.95
C ILE A 29 -35.20 18.26 22.52
N ALA A 30 -35.44 19.22 21.61
CA ALA A 30 -35.33 19.00 20.18
C ALA A 30 -34.08 18.13 19.92
N GLY A 31 -34.30 17.07 19.18
CA GLY A 31 -33.30 16.05 18.87
C GLY A 31 -31.94 16.65 18.56
N ALA A 32 -30.99 16.36 19.40
CA ALA A 32 -29.59 16.38 18.99
C ALA A 32 -29.48 15.42 17.82
N ALA A 33 -29.40 15.98 16.62
CA ALA A 33 -28.98 15.24 15.46
C ALA A 33 -27.62 14.63 15.87
N THR A 34 -27.65 13.33 16.14
CA THR A 34 -26.44 12.53 16.12
C THR A 34 -25.87 12.74 14.72
N THR A 35 -24.92 13.67 14.61
CA THR A 35 -23.98 13.69 13.50
C THR A 35 -23.39 12.27 13.50
N GLY A 36 -23.90 11.44 12.57
CA GLY A 36 -23.39 10.10 12.40
C GLY A 36 -21.88 10.22 12.34
N ALA A 37 -21.19 9.58 13.26
CA ALA A 37 -19.74 9.44 13.16
C ALA A 37 -19.52 8.86 11.77
N GLU A 38 -19.01 9.69 10.88
CA GLU A 38 -18.65 9.28 9.52
C GLU A 38 -17.67 8.13 9.71
N THR A 39 -18.12 6.94 9.37
CA THR A 39 -17.34 5.73 9.64
C THR A 39 -16.06 5.86 8.84
N ALA A 40 -14.94 6.07 9.51
CA ALA A 40 -13.65 6.24 8.87
C ALA A 40 -13.39 5.06 7.93
N CYS A 41 -13.08 5.36 6.68
CA CYS A 41 -12.70 4.37 5.70
C CYS A 41 -11.22 4.00 5.84
N GLU A 42 -10.89 2.78 5.49
CA GLU A 42 -9.51 2.27 5.49
C GLU A 42 -9.13 1.80 4.09
N LEU A 43 -7.96 2.24 3.62
CA LEU A 43 -7.29 1.72 2.44
C LEU A 43 -5.99 1.04 2.86
N HIS A 44 -5.89 -0.26 2.64
CA HIS A 44 -4.69 -1.05 2.87
C HIS A 44 -3.95 -1.27 1.57
N VAL A 45 -2.67 -0.88 1.52
CA VAL A 45 -1.83 -0.89 0.32
C VAL A 45 -0.74 -1.94 0.47
N PHE A 46 -0.75 -2.93 -0.43
CA PHE A 46 0.20 -4.05 -0.42
C PHE A 46 1.17 -3.93 -1.58
N PRO A 47 2.46 -3.67 -1.35
CA PRO A 47 3.48 -3.75 -2.40
C PRO A 47 3.76 -5.20 -2.80
N THR A 48 4.32 -5.42 -3.98
CA THR A 48 4.89 -6.72 -4.33
C THR A 48 6.29 -6.87 -3.76
N LEU A 49 6.64 -8.10 -3.32
CA LEU A 49 7.89 -8.35 -2.60
C LEU A 49 9.14 -8.02 -3.44
N GLU A 50 9.13 -8.37 -4.72
CA GLU A 50 10.28 -8.21 -5.59
C GLU A 50 9.94 -7.49 -6.89
N GLY A 51 10.84 -6.59 -7.30
CA GLY A 51 10.89 -6.11 -8.67
C GLY A 51 11.32 -7.23 -9.62
N GLN A 52 10.82 -7.18 -10.86
CA GLN A 52 11.18 -8.12 -11.90
C GLN A 52 11.93 -7.39 -13.03
N ALA A 53 12.90 -8.06 -13.64
CA ALA A 53 13.61 -7.55 -14.79
C ALA A 53 13.58 -8.54 -15.95
N GLN A 54 13.31 -8.04 -17.15
CA GLN A 54 13.32 -8.84 -18.37
C GLN A 54 14.06 -8.09 -19.46
N THR A 55 15.13 -8.69 -19.98
CA THR A 55 15.89 -8.18 -21.13
C THR A 55 15.70 -9.12 -22.31
N THR A 56 15.22 -8.59 -23.43
CA THR A 56 15.15 -9.31 -24.70
C THR A 56 16.13 -8.67 -25.69
N SER A 57 17.16 -9.40 -26.10
CA SER A 57 18.06 -8.99 -27.17
C SER A 57 17.69 -9.70 -28.49
N LEU A 58 18.00 -9.07 -29.62
CA LEU A 58 17.83 -9.69 -30.94
C LEU A 58 18.74 -10.93 -31.13
N LEU A 59 19.74 -11.07 -30.28
CA LEU A 59 20.66 -12.21 -30.21
C LEU A 59 20.36 -12.99 -28.96
N SER A 60 19.24 -13.69 -28.91
CA SER A 60 18.82 -14.54 -27.79
C SER A 60 19.66 -15.81 -27.66
N GLY A 61 20.97 -15.67 -27.53
CA GLY A 61 21.90 -16.76 -27.30
C GLY A 61 23.04 -16.43 -26.37
N PHE A 62 23.23 -15.16 -26.09
CA PHE A 62 24.27 -14.74 -25.17
C PHE A 62 23.62 -13.88 -24.08
N GLY A 63 23.57 -14.44 -22.91
CA GLY A 63 23.25 -13.68 -21.69
C GLY A 63 24.24 -12.53 -21.56
N ILE A 64 23.89 -11.38 -22.10
CA ILE A 64 24.60 -10.15 -21.78
C ILE A 64 23.97 -9.61 -20.53
N VAL A 65 24.41 -10.14 -19.43
CA VAL A 65 24.53 -9.39 -18.20
C VAL A 65 25.76 -8.50 -18.42
N GLY A 66 25.58 -7.44 -19.17
CA GLY A 66 26.66 -6.50 -19.47
C GLY A 66 26.56 -5.32 -18.53
N ALA A 67 27.46 -5.25 -17.60
CA ALA A 67 28.03 -4.04 -17.02
C ALA A 67 27.11 -2.81 -17.03
N ILE A 68 26.05 -2.86 -16.25
CA ILE A 68 25.37 -1.65 -15.84
C ILE A 68 25.61 -1.53 -14.34
N ALA A 69 25.82 -0.37 -13.86
CA ALA A 69 25.78 -0.09 -12.44
C ALA A 69 26.98 -0.54 -11.58
N ASP A 70 27.98 -1.11 -12.14
CA ASP A 70 29.19 -1.33 -11.35
C ASP A 70 29.88 -0.01 -10.96
N ALA A 71 29.47 1.05 -11.61
CA ALA A 71 30.15 2.30 -11.46
C ALA A 71 29.55 3.20 -10.38
N ALA A 72 28.24 3.20 -10.18
CA ALA A 72 27.70 4.37 -9.57
C ALA A 72 27.34 4.25 -8.09
N ALA A 73 26.67 3.20 -7.69
CA ALA A 73 26.11 3.19 -6.35
C ALA A 73 26.59 2.06 -5.45
N ASN A 74 27.28 1.06 -5.99
CA ASN A 74 27.56 -0.17 -5.26
C ASN A 74 28.99 -0.68 -5.38
N LYS A 75 29.99 0.20 -5.50
CA LYS A 75 31.41 -0.17 -5.53
C LYS A 75 31.83 -1.14 -4.41
N ASP A 76 31.14 -1.12 -3.31
CA ASP A 76 31.47 -1.92 -2.13
C ASP A 76 30.61 -3.18 -1.95
N ARG A 77 29.60 -3.43 -2.77
CA ARG A 77 28.63 -4.53 -2.54
C ARG A 77 28.67 -5.69 -3.52
N ASN A 78 29.33 -5.58 -4.64
CA ASN A 78 29.39 -6.66 -5.63
C ASN A 78 27.99 -7.22 -6.02
N ILE A 79 26.98 -6.34 -6.10
CA ILE A 79 25.60 -6.71 -6.38
C ILE A 79 25.44 -6.87 -7.91
N SER A 80 24.83 -7.96 -8.34
CA SER A 80 24.54 -8.15 -9.76
C SER A 80 23.51 -7.12 -10.26
N GLU A 81 23.51 -6.80 -11.57
CA GLU A 81 22.50 -5.93 -12.18
C GLU A 81 21.07 -6.38 -11.83
N THR A 82 20.85 -7.68 -11.82
CA THR A 82 19.55 -8.28 -11.48
C THR A 82 19.14 -7.95 -10.04
N ASP A 83 20.07 -8.05 -9.11
CA ASP A 83 19.80 -7.77 -7.70
C ASP A 83 19.58 -6.28 -7.46
N TYR A 84 20.36 -5.42 -8.14
CA TYR A 84 20.10 -3.98 -8.15
C TYR A 84 18.68 -3.65 -8.64
N LEU A 85 18.27 -4.22 -9.77
CA LEU A 85 16.93 -3.96 -10.33
C LEU A 85 15.82 -4.50 -9.42
N LYS A 86 16.01 -5.65 -8.78
CA LYS A 86 15.05 -6.18 -7.79
C LYS A 86 14.89 -5.25 -6.61
N GLU A 87 16.01 -4.74 -6.07
CA GLU A 87 15.99 -3.81 -4.94
C GLU A 87 15.38 -2.46 -5.33
N ALA A 88 15.83 -1.86 -6.44
CA ALA A 88 15.36 -0.57 -6.93
C ALA A 88 13.85 -0.54 -7.26
N LEU A 89 13.28 -1.68 -7.67
CA LEU A 89 11.86 -1.84 -7.98
C LEU A 89 11.06 -2.45 -6.83
N GLY A 90 11.71 -2.70 -5.71
CA GLY A 90 11.17 -3.40 -4.55
C GLY A 90 10.13 -2.61 -3.75
N PRO A 91 9.67 -3.17 -2.61
CA PRO A 91 8.61 -2.57 -1.80
C PRO A 91 8.87 -1.14 -1.36
N LYS A 92 10.12 -0.83 -1.00
CA LYS A 92 10.50 0.52 -0.54
C LYS A 92 10.21 1.58 -1.61
N PHE A 93 10.60 1.32 -2.85
CA PHE A 93 10.32 2.20 -3.97
C PHE A 93 8.81 2.31 -4.23
N GLN A 94 8.09 1.18 -4.27
CA GLN A 94 6.66 1.15 -4.54
C GLN A 94 5.86 1.95 -3.50
N ILE A 95 6.20 1.82 -2.21
CA ILE A 95 5.59 2.58 -1.13
C ILE A 95 5.89 4.07 -1.28
N ALA A 96 7.14 4.43 -1.54
CA ALA A 96 7.53 5.81 -1.76
C ALA A 96 6.77 6.43 -2.95
N ALA A 97 6.69 5.72 -4.06
CA ALA A 97 5.97 6.18 -5.26
C ALA A 97 4.47 6.34 -5.02
N LEU A 98 3.81 5.36 -4.41
CA LEU A 98 2.39 5.46 -4.06
C LEU A 98 2.12 6.54 -3.02
N GLY A 99 3.06 6.80 -2.12
CA GLY A 99 2.96 7.87 -1.12
C GLY A 99 2.99 9.29 -1.71
N THR A 100 3.42 9.46 -2.96
CA THR A 100 3.36 10.75 -3.67
C THR A 100 2.03 11.01 -4.38
N ILE A 101 1.14 10.01 -4.42
CA ILE A 101 -0.13 10.04 -5.14
C ILE A 101 -1.27 10.22 -4.13
N ASP A 102 -2.25 11.04 -4.47
CA ASP A 102 -3.51 11.10 -3.72
C ASP A 102 -4.36 9.85 -4.01
N LEU A 103 -4.01 8.73 -3.37
CA LEU A 103 -4.69 7.45 -3.55
C LEU A 103 -6.18 7.50 -3.23
N VAL A 104 -6.58 8.36 -2.29
CA VAL A 104 -7.97 8.49 -1.87
C VAL A 104 -8.80 9.05 -3.02
N SER A 105 -8.32 10.12 -3.64
CA SER A 105 -8.96 10.74 -4.79
C SER A 105 -8.95 9.81 -6.00
N GLU A 106 -7.79 9.25 -6.33
CA GLU A 106 -7.61 8.41 -7.53
C GLU A 106 -8.45 7.12 -7.50
N LEU A 107 -8.66 6.53 -6.32
CA LEU A 107 -9.48 5.33 -6.13
C LEU A 107 -10.93 5.64 -5.77
N LYS A 108 -11.36 6.91 -5.84
CA LYS A 108 -12.71 7.38 -5.55
C LYS A 108 -13.21 6.93 -4.17
N LEU A 109 -12.31 7.00 -3.18
CA LEU A 109 -12.62 6.68 -1.80
C LEU A 109 -13.18 7.92 -1.08
N PRO A 110 -13.95 7.73 0.00
CA PRO A 110 -14.43 8.85 0.82
C PRO A 110 -13.28 9.71 1.35
N ALA A 111 -13.50 11.01 1.43
CA ALA A 111 -12.55 11.93 2.07
C ALA A 111 -12.30 11.48 3.52
N GLY A 112 -11.06 11.64 4.00
CA GLY A 112 -10.67 11.20 5.34
C GLY A 112 -10.39 9.69 5.45
N THR A 113 -10.35 8.94 4.33
CA THR A 113 -9.88 7.55 4.32
C THR A 113 -8.44 7.47 4.84
N THR A 114 -8.22 6.61 5.83
CA THR A 114 -6.88 6.32 6.34
C THR A 114 -6.17 5.36 5.41
N VAL A 115 -4.97 5.74 4.96
CA VAL A 115 -4.12 4.90 4.09
C VAL A 115 -3.05 4.22 4.94
N THR A 116 -3.01 2.89 4.90
CA THR A 116 -2.02 2.06 5.59
C THR A 116 -1.21 1.26 4.58
N PHE A 117 0.11 1.39 4.64
CA PHE A 117 1.01 0.57 3.84
C PHE A 117 1.38 -0.70 4.61
N GLU A 118 1.06 -1.83 4.01
CA GLU A 118 1.21 -3.15 4.60
C GLU A 118 2.53 -3.83 4.16
N ALA A 119 2.85 -4.93 4.82
CA ALA A 119 3.95 -5.79 4.40
C ALA A 119 3.68 -6.38 2.99
N PRO A 120 4.73 -6.63 2.21
CA PRO A 120 4.59 -7.25 0.89
C PRO A 120 3.94 -8.63 0.97
N ILE A 121 3.07 -8.94 -0.01
CA ILE A 121 2.49 -10.28 -0.14
C ILE A 121 3.46 -11.15 -0.94
N GLU A 122 3.96 -12.20 -0.31
CA GLU A 122 4.92 -13.14 -0.93
C GLU A 122 4.23 -14.11 -1.89
N ASP A 123 3.05 -14.65 -1.51
CA ASP A 123 2.33 -15.61 -2.35
C ASP A 123 1.49 -14.88 -3.41
N ARG A 124 1.94 -15.02 -4.67
CA ARG A 124 1.23 -14.48 -5.83
C ARG A 124 -0.21 -14.99 -5.97
N LYS A 125 -0.54 -16.17 -5.45
CA LYS A 125 -1.92 -16.68 -5.51
C LYS A 125 -2.82 -15.86 -4.59
N ILE A 126 -2.32 -15.51 -3.39
CA ILE A 126 -3.02 -14.64 -2.46
C ILE A 126 -3.26 -13.28 -3.11
N SER A 127 -2.21 -12.64 -3.61
CA SER A 127 -2.33 -11.31 -4.22
C SER A 127 -3.22 -11.27 -5.46
N THR A 128 -3.32 -12.35 -6.24
CA THR A 128 -4.01 -12.32 -7.55
C THR A 128 -5.36 -13.03 -7.59
N LYS A 129 -5.68 -13.88 -6.62
CA LYS A 129 -6.89 -14.73 -6.63
C LYS A 129 -7.75 -14.59 -5.38
N GLU A 130 -7.18 -14.21 -4.24
CA GLU A 130 -7.94 -14.09 -3.00
C GLU A 130 -8.94 -12.92 -3.10
N LYS A 131 -10.20 -13.22 -2.85
CA LYS A 131 -11.30 -12.25 -2.91
C LYS A 131 -11.70 -11.72 -1.53
N ALA A 132 -11.33 -12.42 -0.47
CA ALA A 132 -11.54 -11.99 0.90
C ALA A 132 -10.56 -10.87 1.28
N ARG A 133 -10.83 -10.23 2.42
CA ARG A 133 -9.91 -9.25 3.01
C ARG A 133 -8.60 -9.91 3.39
N LEU A 134 -7.51 -9.22 3.15
CA LEU A 134 -6.15 -9.69 3.49
C LEU A 134 -5.73 -9.27 4.90
N THR A 135 -6.44 -8.34 5.52
CA THR A 135 -6.22 -7.95 6.91
C THR A 135 -7.41 -8.34 7.78
N PRO A 136 -7.22 -8.48 9.09
CA PRO A 136 -8.30 -8.80 10.03
C PRO A 136 -9.19 -7.58 10.36
N SER A 137 -9.06 -6.46 9.64
CA SER A 137 -9.87 -5.26 9.90
C SER A 137 -11.37 -5.56 9.80
N ALA A 138 -12.11 -5.11 10.79
CA ALA A 138 -13.57 -5.17 10.83
C ALA A 138 -14.24 -3.86 10.38
N ALA A 139 -13.48 -2.90 9.85
CA ALA A 139 -14.00 -1.63 9.39
C ALA A 139 -15.10 -1.83 8.35
N PRO A 140 -16.26 -1.19 8.50
CA PRO A 140 -17.36 -1.32 7.55
C PRO A 140 -17.06 -0.68 6.19
N CYS A 141 -16.20 0.34 6.18
CA CYS A 141 -15.66 0.96 4.98
C CYS A 141 -14.19 0.54 4.83
N TYR A 142 -13.92 -0.39 3.91
CA TYR A 142 -12.61 -1.02 3.75
C TYR A 142 -12.29 -1.24 2.28
N ALA A 143 -11.07 -0.99 1.88
CA ALA A 143 -10.56 -1.25 0.53
C ALA A 143 -9.11 -1.73 0.56
N GLU A 144 -8.68 -2.41 -0.49
CA GLU A 144 -7.30 -2.88 -0.67
C GLU A 144 -6.77 -2.49 -2.05
N LEU A 145 -5.56 -1.98 -2.10
CA LEU A 145 -4.77 -1.77 -3.32
C LEU A 145 -3.55 -2.68 -3.29
N LEU A 146 -3.42 -3.55 -4.27
CA LEU A 146 -2.28 -4.47 -4.38
C LEU A 146 -1.45 -4.11 -5.61
N VAL A 147 -0.14 -3.94 -5.42
CA VAL A 147 0.82 -3.98 -6.52
C VAL A 147 1.21 -5.43 -6.73
N THR A 148 0.82 -6.04 -7.84
CA THR A 148 1.04 -7.46 -8.08
C THR A 148 2.22 -7.74 -9.01
N GLN A 149 2.74 -6.70 -9.65
CA GLN A 149 3.92 -6.77 -10.49
C GLN A 149 4.53 -5.38 -10.66
N THR A 150 5.86 -5.32 -10.55
CA THR A 150 6.69 -4.19 -11.00
C THR A 150 7.80 -4.78 -11.88
N LEU A 151 7.71 -4.55 -13.19
CA LEU A 151 8.54 -5.20 -14.19
C LEU A 151 9.29 -4.16 -15.03
N TYR A 152 10.61 -4.14 -14.92
CA TYR A 152 11.49 -3.48 -15.87
C TYR A 152 11.66 -4.35 -17.11
N GLN A 153 11.47 -3.78 -18.29
CA GLN A 153 11.72 -4.44 -19.55
C GLN A 153 12.69 -3.63 -20.40
N LYS A 154 13.69 -4.31 -20.97
CA LYS A 154 14.58 -3.77 -21.99
C LYS A 154 14.38 -4.55 -23.28
N LYS A 155 13.88 -3.91 -24.30
CA LYS A 155 13.64 -4.50 -25.62
C LYS A 155 14.57 -3.85 -26.65
N ALA A 156 15.10 -4.65 -27.57
CA ALA A 156 16.10 -4.20 -28.55
C ALA A 156 15.62 -3.04 -29.45
N ILE A 157 14.32 -3.01 -29.80
CA ILE A 157 13.75 -2.01 -30.69
C ILE A 157 12.96 -0.94 -29.93
N TYR A 158 12.25 -1.35 -28.85
CA TYR A 158 11.31 -0.48 -28.13
C TYR A 158 11.91 0.20 -26.90
N GLY A 159 13.23 0.03 -26.67
CA GLY A 159 13.93 0.65 -25.56
C GLY A 159 13.58 0.03 -24.19
N ARG A 160 13.57 0.88 -23.18
CA ARG A 160 13.33 0.51 -21.77
C ARG A 160 11.94 0.94 -21.35
N SER A 161 11.28 0.15 -20.52
CA SER A 161 9.96 0.48 -19.98
C SER A 161 9.75 -0.11 -18.59
N LEU A 162 8.93 0.55 -17.79
CA LEU A 162 8.39 0.04 -16.55
C LEU A 162 6.95 -0.39 -16.79
N ASN A 163 6.62 -1.61 -16.35
CA ASN A 163 5.26 -2.14 -16.45
C ASN A 163 4.79 -2.55 -15.06
N ASN A 164 3.65 -2.03 -14.64
CA ASN A 164 3.05 -2.35 -13.36
C ASN A 164 1.69 -3.02 -13.55
N ARG A 165 1.35 -3.89 -12.59
CA ARG A 165 0.02 -4.47 -12.48
C ARG A 165 -0.53 -4.21 -11.10
N PHE A 166 -1.80 -3.79 -11.07
CA PHE A 166 -2.51 -3.45 -9.86
C PHE A 166 -3.80 -4.22 -9.74
N ILE A 167 -4.25 -4.39 -8.51
CA ILE A 167 -5.58 -4.95 -8.20
C ILE A 167 -6.19 -4.05 -7.12
N PHE A 168 -7.40 -3.58 -7.36
CA PHE A 168 -8.20 -2.88 -6.37
C PHE A 168 -9.35 -3.76 -5.94
N LYS A 169 -9.59 -3.84 -4.62
CA LYS A 169 -10.69 -4.56 -4.01
C LYS A 169 -11.48 -3.61 -3.14
N ASP A 170 -12.78 -3.49 -3.40
CA ASP A 170 -13.68 -2.59 -2.72
C ASP A 170 -14.68 -3.37 -1.85
N PHE A 171 -14.55 -3.25 -0.54
CA PHE A 171 -15.43 -3.88 0.45
C PHE A 171 -16.36 -2.87 1.14
N ARG A 172 -16.49 -1.65 0.62
CA ARG A 172 -17.30 -0.58 1.24
C ARG A 172 -18.77 -0.94 1.45
N THR A 173 -19.28 -1.93 0.76
CA THR A 173 -20.66 -2.41 0.93
C THR A 173 -20.83 -3.42 2.06
N GLY A 174 -19.80 -3.64 2.88
CA GLY A 174 -19.83 -4.62 3.98
C GLY A 174 -19.75 -6.09 3.53
N LYS A 175 -19.41 -6.33 2.26
CA LYS A 175 -19.24 -7.69 1.73
C LYS A 175 -17.98 -8.34 2.31
N THR A 176 -18.04 -9.64 2.55
CA THR A 176 -16.86 -10.44 2.96
C THR A 176 -15.92 -10.75 1.81
N GLU A 177 -16.47 -10.79 0.59
CA GLU A 177 -15.73 -10.98 -0.66
C GLU A 177 -16.12 -9.91 -1.67
N THR A 178 -15.18 -9.52 -2.54
CA THR A 178 -15.43 -8.54 -3.59
C THR A 178 -14.83 -8.95 -4.93
N ASN A 179 -15.29 -8.30 -5.99
CA ASN A 179 -14.65 -8.42 -7.29
C ASN A 179 -13.34 -7.64 -7.30
N MET A 180 -12.34 -8.21 -7.95
CA MET A 180 -11.04 -7.58 -8.14
C MET A 180 -11.04 -6.77 -9.43
N VAL A 181 -10.85 -5.46 -9.35
CA VAL A 181 -10.58 -4.62 -10.51
C VAL A 181 -9.09 -4.73 -10.83
N LYS A 182 -8.76 -5.48 -11.88
CA LYS A 182 -7.38 -5.76 -12.30
C LYS A 182 -7.03 -4.86 -13.47
N GLY A 183 -5.84 -4.27 -13.43
CA GLY A 183 -5.35 -3.45 -14.51
C GLY A 183 -3.83 -3.34 -14.55
N ARG A 184 -3.35 -2.57 -15.50
CA ARG A 184 -1.92 -2.36 -15.75
C ARG A 184 -1.66 -0.99 -16.34
N GLY A 185 -0.45 -0.48 -16.15
CA GLY A 185 0.14 0.61 -16.90
C GLY A 185 1.52 0.22 -17.43
N GLY A 186 2.00 0.90 -18.45
CA GLY A 186 3.29 0.62 -19.06
C GLY A 186 3.87 1.84 -19.75
N ASN A 187 4.90 2.45 -19.13
CA ASN A 187 5.54 3.67 -19.62
C ASN A 187 7.04 3.47 -19.91
N GLY A 188 7.54 4.23 -20.90
CA GLY A 188 8.94 4.23 -21.30
C GLY A 188 9.85 4.81 -20.21
N LEU A 189 11.12 4.38 -20.20
CA LEU A 189 12.18 4.86 -19.33
C LEU A 189 13.32 5.44 -20.16
N SER A 190 13.76 6.64 -19.81
CA SER A 190 14.83 7.35 -20.50
C SER A 190 16.17 7.26 -19.77
N HIS A 191 16.15 7.35 -18.46
CA HIS A 191 17.34 7.40 -17.60
C HIS A 191 17.55 6.15 -16.77
N PHE A 192 16.47 5.45 -16.37
CA PHE A 192 16.60 4.24 -15.55
C PHE A 192 16.93 2.98 -16.37
N PRO A 193 17.83 2.09 -15.90
CA PRO A 193 18.74 2.28 -14.78
C PRO A 193 19.86 3.25 -15.11
N PRO A 194 20.48 3.90 -14.09
CA PRO A 194 21.56 4.84 -14.30
C PRO A 194 22.80 4.12 -14.85
N LYS A 195 23.56 4.78 -15.72
CA LYS A 195 24.82 4.27 -16.25
C LYS A 195 26.02 4.72 -15.45
N THR A 196 25.87 5.86 -14.77
CA THR A 196 26.91 6.46 -13.94
C THR A 196 26.29 7.00 -12.66
N THR A 197 27.10 7.32 -11.64
CA THR A 197 26.62 7.88 -10.37
C THR A 197 25.88 9.20 -10.58
N ASP A 198 26.36 10.02 -11.52
CA ASP A 198 25.80 11.34 -11.79
C ASP A 198 24.36 11.27 -12.38
N GLU A 199 24.00 10.12 -12.95
CA GLU A 199 22.67 9.88 -13.52
C GLU A 199 21.66 9.35 -12.48
N THR A 200 22.07 9.08 -11.24
CA THR A 200 21.22 8.42 -10.23
C THR A 200 19.94 9.20 -9.95
N GLU A 201 20.03 10.50 -9.71
CA GLU A 201 18.88 11.35 -9.42
C GLU A 201 17.89 11.39 -10.62
N ALA A 202 18.42 11.54 -11.83
CA ALA A 202 17.60 11.55 -13.03
C ALA A 202 16.93 10.18 -13.27
N ALA A 203 17.61 9.08 -12.96
CA ALA A 203 17.07 7.74 -13.08
C ALA A 203 15.98 7.44 -12.05
N GLU A 204 16.14 7.90 -10.82
CA GLU A 204 15.13 7.79 -9.77
C GLU A 204 13.87 8.60 -10.11
N ALA A 205 14.04 9.83 -10.61
CA ALA A 205 12.93 10.66 -11.06
C ALA A 205 12.17 10.04 -12.24
N ASP A 206 12.89 9.52 -13.23
CA ASP A 206 12.33 8.83 -14.40
C ASP A 206 11.54 7.57 -14.00
N LEU A 207 12.06 6.80 -13.04
CA LEU A 207 11.41 5.62 -12.52
C LEU A 207 10.12 5.97 -11.75
N LEU A 208 10.18 7.01 -10.91
CA LEU A 208 9.03 7.51 -10.16
C LEU A 208 7.93 8.03 -11.10
N GLU A 209 8.31 8.82 -12.10
CA GLU A 209 7.36 9.33 -13.10
C GLU A 209 6.67 8.21 -13.86
N ALA A 210 7.43 7.21 -14.32
CA ALA A 210 6.88 6.07 -15.03
C ALA A 210 5.93 5.24 -14.16
N PHE A 211 6.28 5.02 -12.89
CA PHE A 211 5.40 4.31 -11.96
C PHE A 211 4.10 5.08 -11.69
N THR A 212 4.20 6.38 -11.45
CA THR A 212 3.05 7.26 -11.23
C THR A 212 2.11 7.26 -12.42
N LYS A 213 2.64 7.43 -13.65
CA LYS A 213 1.85 7.34 -14.89
C LYS A 213 1.15 5.99 -15.03
N ASN A 214 1.86 4.89 -14.76
CA ASN A 214 1.30 3.53 -14.80
C ASN A 214 0.13 3.37 -13.83
N PHE A 215 0.23 3.94 -12.63
CA PHE A 215 -0.84 3.91 -11.65
C PHE A 215 -2.03 4.77 -12.10
N LEU A 216 -1.81 5.99 -12.59
CA LEU A 216 -2.88 6.87 -13.08
C LEU A 216 -3.62 6.28 -14.28
N GLU A 217 -2.92 5.60 -15.21
CA GLU A 217 -3.55 4.85 -16.30
C GLU A 217 -4.46 3.74 -15.76
N TYR A 218 -4.04 3.07 -14.71
CA TYR A 218 -4.84 2.05 -14.06
C TYR A 218 -6.04 2.63 -13.32
N SER A 219 -5.85 3.66 -12.47
CA SER A 219 -6.92 4.26 -11.68
C SER A 219 -8.02 4.88 -12.53
N ALA A 220 -7.70 5.38 -13.72
CA ALA A 220 -8.67 5.88 -14.68
C ALA A 220 -9.69 4.81 -15.15
N SER A 221 -9.41 3.52 -14.92
CA SER A 221 -10.31 2.41 -15.25
C SER A 221 -11.22 1.98 -14.10
N ILE A 222 -11.05 2.56 -12.90
CA ILE A 222 -11.86 2.35 -11.70
C ILE A 222 -12.98 3.40 -11.65
#